data_93e4109cee445a3d391e03ba5da654c5
#
_entry.id   93e4109cee445a3d391e03ba5da654c5
#
_cell.length_a   1.000
_cell.length_b   1.000
_cell.length_c   1.000
_cell.angle_alpha   90.00
_cell.angle_beta   90.00
_cell.angle_gamma   90.00
#
_symmetry.space_group_name_H-M   'P 1'
#
loop_
_entity.id
_entity.type
_entity.pdbx_description
1 polymer ?
#
loop_
_entity_poly.entity_id
_entity_poly.type
_entity_poly.pdbx_seq_one_letter_code
_entity_poly.pdbx_strand_id
1 'polypeptide(L)'
;MDFEYARANMIEQQIRPWDVLDQRVLDALAAIPREVFLPEEHQGLAYSDTRIPLGNGRYSLNPNIEARLLQAAVLEVDDRTLIIGCGTGYLAACAAKMCKHVCLLYTSPSPRDRG
;
A
#
# COMPACT_ATOMS: atom_id res chain seq x y z
N MET A 1 -1.20 -3.75 20.59
CA MET A 1 -2.05 -4.21 19.49
C MET A 1 -1.36 -5.32 18.72
N ASP A 2 -2.11 -6.32 18.36
CA ASP A 2 -1.59 -7.42 17.54
C ASP A 2 -1.74 -7.06 16.07
N PHE A 3 -0.68 -6.58 15.46
CA PHE A 3 -0.72 -6.16 14.07
C PHE A 3 -0.90 -7.32 13.10
N GLU A 4 -0.39 -8.50 13.43
CA GLU A 4 -0.58 -9.65 12.55
C GLU A 4 -2.04 -10.06 12.49
N TYR A 5 -2.72 -10.07 13.62
CA TYR A 5 -4.14 -10.36 13.66
C TYR A 5 -4.94 -9.29 12.91
N ALA A 6 -4.60 -8.03 13.15
CA ALA A 6 -5.28 -6.92 12.49
C ALA A 6 -5.10 -6.98 10.96
N ARG A 7 -3.91 -7.37 10.52
CA ARG A 7 -3.62 -7.50 9.08
C ARG A 7 -4.45 -8.62 8.45
N ALA A 8 -4.48 -9.78 9.08
CA ALA A 8 -5.27 -10.90 8.57
C ALA A 8 -6.75 -10.54 8.53
N ASN A 9 -7.22 -9.87 9.57
CA ASN A 9 -8.62 -9.47 9.65
C ASN A 9 -8.97 -8.44 8.58
N MET A 10 -8.06 -7.50 8.29
CA MET A 10 -8.26 -6.54 7.21
C MET A 10 -8.46 -7.26 5.88
N ILE A 11 -7.61 -8.24 5.59
CA ILE A 11 -7.68 -8.96 4.32
C ILE A 11 -9.03 -9.66 4.19
N GLU A 12 -9.48 -10.35 5.24
CA GLU A 12 -10.73 -11.10 5.19
C GLU A 12 -11.96 -10.22 5.20
N GLN A 13 -11.95 -9.13 5.98
CA GLN A 13 -13.16 -8.35 6.21
C GLN A 13 -13.27 -7.09 5.37
N GLN A 14 -12.15 -6.59 4.83
CA GLN A 14 -12.16 -5.36 4.05
C GLN A 14 -11.73 -5.58 2.61
N ILE A 15 -10.69 -6.37 2.39
CA ILE A 15 -10.08 -6.51 1.07
C ILE A 15 -10.86 -7.48 0.19
N ARG A 16 -11.09 -8.69 0.68
CA ARG A 16 -11.80 -9.69 -0.11
C ARG A 16 -13.24 -9.27 -0.45
N PRO A 17 -13.99 -8.62 0.45
CA PRO A 17 -15.33 -8.14 0.09
C PRO A 17 -15.35 -7.10 -1.03
N TRP A 18 -14.22 -6.45 -1.31
CA TRP A 18 -14.08 -5.51 -2.41
C TRP A 18 -13.64 -6.20 -3.71
N ASP A 19 -13.87 -7.50 -3.82
CA ASP A 19 -13.55 -8.29 -4.99
C ASP A 19 -12.07 -8.35 -5.31
N VAL A 20 -11.21 -8.25 -4.29
CA VAL A 20 -9.80 -8.50 -4.46
C VAL A 20 -9.57 -9.97 -4.16
N LEU A 21 -9.54 -10.78 -5.22
CA LEU A 21 -9.48 -12.23 -5.08
C LEU A 21 -8.20 -12.84 -5.66
N ASP A 22 -7.34 -12.04 -6.27
CA ASP A 22 -6.08 -12.51 -6.81
C ASP A 22 -5.17 -12.92 -5.66
N GLN A 23 -4.82 -14.20 -5.59
CA GLN A 23 -4.04 -14.73 -4.48
C GLN A 23 -2.67 -14.07 -4.37
N ARG A 24 -2.07 -13.69 -5.48
CA ARG A 24 -0.77 -13.01 -5.45
C ARG A 24 -0.87 -11.66 -4.76
N VAL A 25 -1.97 -10.93 -5.00
CA VAL A 25 -2.21 -9.67 -4.32
C VAL A 25 -2.43 -9.90 -2.83
N LEU A 26 -3.28 -10.88 -2.50
CA LEU A 26 -3.56 -11.19 -1.10
C LEU A 26 -2.30 -11.62 -0.36
N ASP A 27 -1.44 -12.41 -1.00
CA ASP A 27 -0.18 -12.83 -0.39
C ASP A 27 0.75 -11.65 -0.15
N ALA A 28 0.80 -10.72 -1.09
CA ALA A 28 1.64 -9.53 -0.91
C ALA A 28 1.15 -8.68 0.26
N LEU A 29 -0.16 -8.49 0.35
CA LEU A 29 -0.72 -7.73 1.46
C LEU A 29 -0.46 -8.42 2.80
N ALA A 30 -0.50 -9.74 2.82
CA ALA A 30 -0.24 -10.49 4.05
C ALA A 30 1.23 -10.42 4.46
N ALA A 31 2.13 -10.30 3.49
CA ALA A 31 3.56 -10.33 3.77
C ALA A 31 4.13 -8.98 4.21
N ILE A 32 3.48 -7.88 3.86
CA ILE A 32 4.02 -6.55 4.10
C ILE A 32 3.34 -5.91 5.31
N PRO A 33 4.10 -5.56 6.34
CA PRO A 33 3.53 -4.91 7.53
C PRO A 33 3.23 -3.44 7.24
N ARG A 34 1.96 -3.11 7.05
CA ARG A 34 1.53 -1.78 6.69
C ARG A 34 1.87 -0.74 7.76
N GLU A 35 1.88 -1.17 9.03
CA GLU A 35 2.12 -0.24 10.13
C GLU A 35 3.50 0.40 10.08
N VAL A 36 4.50 -0.28 9.50
CA VAL A 36 5.85 0.28 9.47
C VAL A 36 5.99 1.44 8.48
N PHE A 37 5.00 1.62 7.62
CA PHE A 37 5.02 2.70 6.63
C PHE A 37 4.27 3.94 7.09
N LEU A 38 3.80 3.96 8.33
CA LEU A 38 2.98 5.05 8.86
C LEU A 38 3.71 5.77 9.97
N PRO A 39 3.38 7.06 10.19
CA PRO A 39 3.85 7.77 11.37
C PRO A 39 3.48 7.01 12.63
N GLU A 40 4.34 7.07 13.63
CA GLU A 40 4.13 6.29 14.85
C GLU A 40 2.78 6.55 15.49
N GLU A 41 2.33 7.80 15.50
CA GLU A 41 1.06 8.16 16.12
C GLU A 41 -0.14 7.59 15.38
N HIS A 42 0.03 7.10 14.16
CA HIS A 42 -1.07 6.57 13.35
C HIS A 42 -0.97 5.08 13.08
N GLN A 43 0.01 4.41 13.66
CA GLN A 43 0.19 2.97 13.38
C GLN A 43 -1.03 2.15 13.78
N GLY A 44 -1.76 2.58 14.80
CA GLY A 44 -2.97 1.88 15.22
C GLY A 44 -4.08 1.88 14.18
N LEU A 45 -4.00 2.75 13.17
CA LEU A 45 -4.98 2.84 12.10
C LEU A 45 -4.56 2.09 10.84
N ALA A 46 -3.42 1.40 10.87
CA ALA A 46 -2.82 0.82 9.66
C ALA A 46 -3.77 -0.11 8.92
N TYR A 47 -4.62 -0.82 9.64
CA TYR A 47 -5.50 -1.82 9.04
C TYR A 47 -6.97 -1.42 9.09
N SER A 48 -7.21 -0.13 9.27
CA SER A 48 -8.57 0.41 9.23
C SER A 48 -8.89 0.88 7.81
N ASP A 49 -10.17 0.86 7.48
CA ASP A 49 -10.65 1.35 6.19
C ASP A 49 -10.75 2.87 6.23
N THR A 50 -9.60 3.51 6.18
CA THR A 50 -9.54 4.97 6.28
C THR A 50 -8.28 5.50 5.61
N ARG A 51 -8.34 6.76 5.22
CA ARG A 51 -7.18 7.50 4.78
C ARG A 51 -6.48 8.04 6.01
N ILE A 52 -5.16 7.93 6.03
CA ILE A 52 -4.37 8.29 7.20
C ILE A 52 -3.56 9.55 6.89
N PRO A 53 -3.61 10.57 7.74
CA PRO A 53 -2.83 11.79 7.51
C PRO A 53 -1.33 11.49 7.58
N LEU A 54 -0.60 11.98 6.59
CA LEU A 54 0.85 11.79 6.52
C LEU A 54 1.61 13.09 6.79
N GLY A 55 0.89 14.17 7.04
CA GLY A 55 1.50 15.48 7.20
C GLY A 55 1.50 16.27 5.89
N ASN A 56 1.65 17.59 6.00
CA ASN A 56 1.71 18.47 4.83
C ASN A 56 0.51 18.35 3.89
N GLY A 57 -0.67 18.04 4.44
CA GLY A 57 -1.87 17.91 3.65
C GLY A 57 -1.97 16.62 2.84
N ARG A 58 -1.06 15.68 3.07
CA ARG A 58 -1.03 14.42 2.35
C ARG A 58 -1.71 13.33 3.16
N TYR A 59 -2.26 12.35 2.45
CA TYR A 59 -2.96 11.22 3.07
C TYR A 59 -2.56 9.93 2.38
N SER A 60 -2.60 8.82 3.12
CA SER A 60 -2.48 7.51 2.52
C SER A 60 -3.77 7.16 1.79
N LEU A 61 -3.72 6.17 0.92
CA LEU A 61 -4.93 5.60 0.36
C LEU A 61 -5.51 4.59 1.34
N ASN A 62 -6.82 4.32 1.20
CA ASN A 62 -7.43 3.22 1.94
C ASN A 62 -6.80 1.91 1.49
N PRO A 63 -6.65 0.92 2.38
CA PRO A 63 -6.05 -0.36 2.00
C PRO A 63 -6.78 -1.06 0.86
N ASN A 64 -8.10 -1.03 0.85
CA ASN A 64 -8.85 -1.71 -0.21
C ASN A 64 -8.64 -1.06 -1.57
N ILE A 65 -8.42 0.25 -1.61
CA ILE A 65 -8.12 0.94 -2.87
C ILE A 65 -6.74 0.53 -3.36
N GLU A 66 -5.75 0.46 -2.48
CA GLU A 66 -4.41 0.03 -2.85
C GLU A 66 -4.43 -1.40 -3.38
N ALA A 67 -5.20 -2.28 -2.72
CA ALA A 67 -5.32 -3.66 -3.15
C ALA A 67 -5.95 -3.78 -4.53
N ARG A 68 -7.00 -2.98 -4.80
CA ARG A 68 -7.64 -2.97 -6.10
C ARG A 68 -6.70 -2.45 -7.19
N LEU A 69 -5.86 -1.48 -6.87
CA LEU A 69 -4.88 -0.99 -7.83
C LEU A 69 -3.87 -2.08 -8.19
N LEU A 70 -3.40 -2.82 -7.19
CA LEU A 70 -2.46 -3.93 -7.45
C LEU A 70 -3.11 -5.00 -8.31
N GLN A 71 -4.36 -5.33 -8.04
CA GLN A 71 -5.06 -6.34 -8.81
C GLN A 71 -5.30 -5.89 -10.25
N ALA A 72 -5.69 -4.63 -10.42
CA ALA A 72 -5.96 -4.09 -11.74
C ALA A 72 -4.70 -4.00 -12.59
N ALA A 73 -3.54 -3.84 -11.97
CA ALA A 73 -2.28 -3.73 -12.70
C ALA A 73 -1.83 -5.06 -13.29
N VAL A 74 -2.32 -6.18 -12.78
CA VAL A 74 -1.97 -7.53 -13.26
C VAL A 74 -0.47 -7.69 -13.41
N LEU A 75 0.26 -7.45 -12.31
CA LEU A 75 1.73 -7.49 -12.34
C LEU A 75 2.26 -8.90 -12.52
N GLU A 76 3.23 -9.05 -13.41
CA GLU A 76 3.93 -10.31 -13.61
C GLU A 76 5.33 -10.22 -13.03
N VAL A 77 5.95 -11.38 -12.77
CA VAL A 77 7.25 -11.43 -12.12
C VAL A 77 8.29 -10.60 -12.85
N ASP A 78 8.28 -10.63 -14.18
CA ASP A 78 9.29 -9.94 -14.98
C ASP A 78 8.93 -8.52 -15.34
N ASP A 79 7.79 -8.03 -14.87
CA ASP A 79 7.37 -6.66 -15.18
C ASP A 79 8.26 -5.63 -14.50
N ARG A 80 8.37 -4.51 -15.16
CA ARG A 80 8.99 -3.33 -14.58
C ARG A 80 7.87 -2.37 -14.23
N THR A 81 7.80 -2.00 -12.98
CA THR A 81 6.70 -1.19 -12.48
C THR A 81 7.22 0.15 -11.98
N LEU A 82 6.60 1.23 -12.46
CA LEU A 82 6.89 2.57 -11.99
C LEU A 82 5.68 3.08 -11.23
N ILE A 83 5.88 3.41 -9.98
CA ILE A 83 4.83 3.97 -9.14
C ILE A 83 5.11 5.45 -8.96
N ILE A 84 4.20 6.27 -9.48
CA ILE A 84 4.32 7.72 -9.42
C ILE A 84 3.34 8.25 -8.39
N GLY A 85 3.83 9.14 -7.56
CA GLY A 85 2.98 9.77 -6.60
C GLY A 85 3.61 9.75 -5.23
N CYS A 86 2.80 9.97 -4.27
CA CYS A 86 3.25 10.00 -2.90
C CYS A 86 2.46 8.97 -2.12
N GLY A 87 2.81 8.84 -0.90
CA GLY A 87 2.15 7.93 -0.03
C GLY A 87 3.17 7.36 0.91
N THR A 88 2.88 6.18 1.41
CA THR A 88 3.67 5.60 2.46
C THR A 88 4.81 4.72 1.96
N GLY A 89 4.79 4.35 0.69
CA GLY A 89 5.70 3.34 0.18
C GLY A 89 5.14 1.93 0.30
N TYR A 90 4.02 1.77 0.95
CA TYR A 90 3.41 0.46 1.15
C TYR A 90 3.03 -0.19 -0.19
N LEU A 91 2.43 0.59 -1.08
CA LEU A 91 2.03 0.08 -2.39
C LEU A 91 3.25 -0.41 -3.18
N ALA A 92 4.35 0.33 -3.11
CA ALA A 92 5.58 -0.07 -3.79
C ALA A 92 6.15 -1.34 -3.18
N ALA A 93 6.09 -1.48 -1.86
CA ALA A 93 6.57 -2.68 -1.19
C ALA A 93 5.75 -3.90 -1.58
N CYS A 94 4.43 -3.75 -1.68
CA CYS A 94 3.57 -4.85 -2.12
C CYS A 94 3.86 -5.22 -3.57
N ALA A 95 4.02 -4.23 -4.44
CA ALA A 95 4.36 -4.48 -5.84
C ALA A 95 5.70 -5.20 -5.96
N ALA A 96 6.65 -4.89 -5.09
CA ALA A 96 7.96 -5.54 -5.11
C ALA A 96 7.88 -7.02 -4.74
N LYS A 97 6.82 -7.43 -4.07
CA LYS A 97 6.58 -8.85 -3.81
C LYS A 97 6.02 -9.56 -5.03
N MET A 98 5.48 -8.82 -5.99
CA MET A 98 4.81 -9.39 -7.14
C MET A 98 5.65 -9.33 -8.41
N CYS A 99 6.62 -8.43 -8.49
CA CYS A 99 7.50 -8.33 -9.65
C CYS A 99 8.90 -7.95 -9.22
N LYS A 100 9.87 -8.16 -10.12
CA LYS A 100 11.27 -7.97 -9.78
C LYS A 100 11.73 -6.52 -9.76
N HIS A 101 11.10 -5.70 -10.56
CA HIS A 101 11.57 -4.33 -10.75
C HIS A 101 10.49 -3.32 -10.42
N VAL A 102 10.66 -2.64 -9.30
CA VAL A 102 9.75 -1.59 -8.90
C VAL A 102 10.57 -0.31 -8.71
N CYS A 103 10.14 0.74 -9.36
CA CYS A 103 10.74 2.05 -9.21
C CYS A 103 9.69 2.99 -8.63
N LEU A 104 10.03 3.66 -7.55
CA LEU A 104 9.12 4.59 -6.91
C LEU A 104 9.57 6.01 -7.20
N LEU A 105 8.70 6.78 -7.83
CA LEU A 105 8.96 8.17 -8.12
C LEU A 105 8.06 9.02 -7.25
N TYR A 106 8.66 9.73 -6.32
CA TYR A 106 7.92 10.66 -5.47
C TYR A 106 7.72 11.97 -6.19
N THR A 107 6.51 12.50 -6.06
CA THR A 107 6.26 13.88 -6.42
C THR A 107 5.99 14.62 -5.14
N SER A 108 6.69 15.70 -4.93
CA SER A 108 6.55 16.48 -3.72
C SER A 108 5.97 17.85 -4.07
N PRO A 109 5.13 18.40 -3.19
CA PRO A 109 4.65 19.75 -3.41
C PRO A 109 5.71 20.82 -3.16
N SER A 110 6.85 20.43 -2.63
CA SER A 110 7.90 21.40 -2.32
C SER A 110 8.46 22.01 -3.60
N PRO A 111 8.58 23.33 -3.67
CA PRO A 111 9.15 23.97 -4.85
C PRO A 111 10.54 23.51 -5.19
N ARG A 112 11.30 23.08 -4.20
CA ARG A 112 12.67 22.67 -4.45
C ARG A 112 12.80 21.39 -5.21
N ASP A 113 11.76 20.59 -5.17
CA ASP A 113 11.84 19.27 -5.77
C ASP A 113 11.79 19.29 -7.27
N ARG A 114 11.52 20.43 -7.81
CA ARG A 114 11.57 20.55 -9.24
C ARG A 114 12.92 20.89 -9.75
N GLY A 115 13.71 21.34 -8.86
CA GLY A 115 15.06 21.74 -9.21
C GLY A 115 15.84 20.58 -9.71
#